data_253ae644bbf8937d44a825afbb4e276e
#
_entry.id   253ae644bbf8937d44a825afbb4e276e
#
_cell.length_a   1.000
_cell.length_b   1.000
_cell.length_c   1.000
_cell.angle_alpha   90.00
_cell.angle_beta   90.00
_cell.angle_gamma   90.00
#
_symmetry.space_group_name_H-M   'P 1'
#
loop_
_entity.id
_entity.type
_entity.pdbx_description
1 polymer ?
#
loop_
_entity_poly.entity_id
_entity_poly.type
_entity_poly.pdbx_seq_one_letter_code
_entity_poly.pdbx_strand_id
1 'polypeptide(L)'
;MSRSPALLLGVAGGSVALDQWSKHWASTHLAFHAPVHLLGELLTLTYTRNSGIAFGMFAGQNFPFYIFSIVASLAVFWLWSRHPNLPAARQWSLALILGGAIGNLVDRVRAGEVTDFILLAWHGHEFPVFNVADMCVTCGVILFALVWTHDPEPQTAAGAPEDASGPTVGSGGAGHGSGSALGPVAGEGSNRGPLA
;
A
#
# COMPACT_ATOMS: atom_id res chain seq x y z
N MET A 1 -10.35 10.29 6.15
CA MET A 1 -11.02 10.60 4.86
C MET A 1 -11.37 9.29 4.19
N SER A 2 -12.53 9.18 3.54
CA SER A 2 -12.88 8.00 2.74
C SER A 2 -11.93 7.85 1.54
N ARG A 3 -11.66 6.61 1.14
CA ARG A 3 -10.88 6.35 -0.08
C ARG A 3 -11.63 6.90 -1.31
N SER A 4 -10.89 7.48 -2.24
CA SER A 4 -11.43 8.05 -3.48
C SER A 4 -11.00 7.21 -4.69
N PRO A 5 -11.91 6.44 -5.31
CA PRO A 5 -11.61 5.75 -6.55
C PRO A 5 -11.20 6.69 -7.67
N ALA A 6 -11.80 7.90 -7.72
CA ALA A 6 -11.44 8.90 -8.71
C ALA A 6 -9.99 9.37 -8.58
N LEU A 7 -9.50 9.55 -7.34
CA LEU A 7 -8.10 9.89 -7.09
C LEU A 7 -7.18 8.75 -7.53
N LEU A 8 -7.48 7.51 -7.11
CA LEU A 8 -6.67 6.34 -7.48
C LEU A 8 -6.57 6.20 -9.01
N LEU A 9 -7.72 6.22 -9.69
CA LEU A 9 -7.77 6.05 -11.15
C LEU A 9 -7.16 7.25 -11.89
N GLY A 10 -7.40 8.48 -11.41
CA GLY A 10 -6.86 9.69 -12.03
C GLY A 10 -5.35 9.76 -11.95
N VAL A 11 -4.78 9.51 -10.76
CA VAL A 11 -3.32 9.55 -10.57
C VAL A 11 -2.64 8.37 -11.26
N ALA A 12 -3.15 7.14 -11.07
CA ALA A 12 -2.57 5.97 -11.73
C ALA A 12 -2.68 6.06 -13.26
N GLY A 13 -3.86 6.45 -13.78
CA GLY A 13 -4.07 6.64 -15.21
C GLY A 13 -3.19 7.76 -15.80
N GLY A 14 -3.06 8.89 -15.09
CA GLY A 14 -2.15 9.97 -15.47
C GLY A 14 -0.69 9.53 -15.50
N SER A 15 -0.25 8.75 -14.51
CA SER A 15 1.11 8.18 -14.47
C SER A 15 1.35 7.24 -15.65
N VAL A 16 0.42 6.34 -15.95
CA VAL A 16 0.51 5.45 -17.12
C VAL A 16 0.56 6.25 -18.42
N ALA A 17 -0.32 7.25 -18.57
CA ALA A 17 -0.37 8.07 -19.78
C ALA A 17 0.94 8.83 -20.00
N LEU A 18 1.48 9.44 -18.94
CA LEU A 18 2.75 10.17 -19.00
C LEU A 18 3.92 9.23 -19.31
N ASP A 19 3.96 8.07 -18.67
CA ASP A 19 4.98 7.05 -18.92
C ASP A 19 4.96 6.57 -20.38
N GLN A 20 3.81 6.14 -20.87
CA GLN A 20 3.69 5.62 -22.23
C GLN A 20 3.93 6.70 -23.28
N TRP A 21 3.50 7.93 -23.02
CA TRP A 21 3.80 9.07 -23.91
C TRP A 21 5.31 9.36 -23.96
N SER A 22 5.98 9.42 -22.82
CA SER A 22 7.41 9.68 -22.75
C SER A 22 8.25 8.58 -23.39
N LYS A 23 7.88 7.32 -23.20
CA LYS A 23 8.50 6.15 -23.83
C LYS A 23 8.32 6.16 -25.35
N HIS A 24 7.12 6.50 -25.82
CA HIS A 24 6.86 6.66 -27.24
C HIS A 24 7.72 7.80 -27.84
N TRP A 25 7.76 8.94 -27.15
CA TRP A 25 8.62 10.04 -27.57
C TRP A 25 10.09 9.61 -27.62
N ALA A 26 10.61 8.96 -26.59
CA ALA A 26 11.99 8.51 -26.55
C ALA A 26 12.31 7.53 -27.70
N SER A 27 11.44 6.56 -27.96
CA SER A 27 11.64 5.55 -29.00
C SER A 27 11.56 6.12 -30.43
N THR A 28 10.92 7.29 -30.61
CA THR A 28 10.78 7.94 -31.93
C THR A 28 11.80 9.04 -32.17
N HIS A 29 12.36 9.66 -31.13
CA HIS A 29 13.27 10.81 -31.26
C HIS A 29 14.72 10.51 -30.85
N LEU A 30 14.97 9.44 -30.09
CA LEU A 30 16.30 9.05 -29.70
C LEU A 30 16.78 7.86 -30.54
N ALA A 31 18.03 7.90 -31.00
CA ALA A 31 18.65 6.76 -31.62
C ALA A 31 18.98 5.69 -30.58
N PHE A 32 18.82 4.42 -30.94
CA PHE A 32 19.08 3.31 -30.04
C PHE A 32 20.52 3.28 -29.59
N HIS A 33 20.75 3.24 -28.27
CA HIS A 33 22.07 3.30 -27.61
C HIS A 33 22.92 4.53 -27.96
N ALA A 34 22.35 5.62 -28.47
CA ALA A 34 23.06 6.87 -28.71
C ALA A 34 22.73 7.89 -27.61
N PRO A 35 23.66 8.22 -26.71
CA PRO A 35 23.42 9.15 -25.62
C PRO A 35 23.33 10.60 -26.12
N VAL A 36 22.37 11.35 -25.57
CA VAL A 36 22.21 12.79 -25.77
C VAL A 36 22.35 13.46 -24.39
N HIS A 37 23.46 14.16 -24.19
CA HIS A 37 23.75 14.85 -22.92
C HIS A 37 22.91 16.13 -22.82
N LEU A 38 22.11 16.24 -21.77
CA LEU A 38 21.28 17.42 -21.49
C LEU A 38 21.93 18.36 -20.47
N LEU A 39 22.50 17.83 -19.39
CA LEU A 39 23.15 18.58 -18.32
C LEU A 39 24.56 17.98 -18.05
N GLY A 40 25.49 18.23 -18.95
CA GLY A 40 26.82 17.65 -18.87
C GLY A 40 26.76 16.12 -18.77
N GLU A 41 27.48 15.54 -17.80
CA GLU A 41 27.42 14.11 -17.52
C GLU A 41 26.26 13.72 -16.59
N LEU A 42 25.66 14.69 -15.87
CA LEU A 42 24.67 14.40 -14.82
C LEU A 42 23.38 13.81 -15.39
N LEU A 43 22.86 14.36 -16.49
CA LEU A 43 21.62 13.91 -17.10
C LEU A 43 21.82 13.67 -18.59
N THR A 44 21.60 12.43 -18.97
CA THR A 44 21.73 11.97 -20.35
C THR A 44 20.44 11.26 -20.77
N LEU A 45 19.94 11.50 -21.97
CA LEU A 45 18.88 10.69 -22.57
C LEU A 45 19.53 9.63 -23.45
N THR A 46 19.12 8.38 -23.27
CA THR A 46 19.58 7.25 -24.07
C THR A 46 18.46 6.23 -24.21
N TYR A 47 18.10 5.90 -25.45
CA TYR A 47 17.06 4.89 -25.69
C TYR A 47 17.63 3.50 -25.57
N THR A 48 17.09 2.73 -24.63
CA THR A 48 17.47 1.32 -24.43
C THR A 48 16.24 0.46 -24.13
N ARG A 49 16.37 -0.84 -24.30
CA ARG A 49 15.35 -1.82 -23.94
C ARG A 49 15.85 -2.73 -22.85
N ASN A 50 15.04 -2.93 -21.83
CA ASN A 50 15.35 -3.71 -20.64
C ASN A 50 14.46 -4.95 -20.59
N SER A 51 15.03 -6.11 -20.88
CA SER A 51 14.35 -7.41 -20.79
C SER A 51 14.37 -8.01 -19.39
N GLY A 52 15.04 -7.36 -18.41
CA GLY A 52 15.15 -7.80 -17.03
C GLY A 52 14.21 -7.08 -16.07
N ILE A 53 14.58 -7.13 -14.80
CA ILE A 53 14.02 -6.29 -13.73
C ILE A 53 14.96 -5.12 -13.45
N ALA A 54 14.70 -4.38 -12.36
CA ALA A 54 15.54 -3.27 -11.95
C ALA A 54 17.04 -3.60 -12.06
N PHE A 55 17.83 -2.64 -12.56
CA PHE A 55 19.28 -2.77 -12.78
C PHE A 55 19.69 -3.81 -13.85
N GLY A 56 18.80 -4.20 -14.77
CA GLY A 56 19.11 -5.20 -15.79
C GLY A 56 19.35 -6.60 -15.24
N MET A 57 19.05 -6.85 -13.96
CA MET A 57 19.19 -8.18 -13.39
C MET A 57 18.36 -9.19 -14.16
N PHE A 58 18.96 -10.36 -14.41
CA PHE A 58 18.36 -11.46 -15.17
C PHE A 58 18.04 -11.13 -16.64
N ALA A 59 18.61 -10.06 -17.21
CA ALA A 59 18.48 -9.76 -18.64
C ALA A 59 18.88 -10.98 -19.48
N GLY A 60 18.09 -11.26 -20.52
CA GLY A 60 18.31 -12.43 -21.39
C GLY A 60 17.82 -13.78 -20.85
N GLN A 61 17.26 -13.83 -19.65
CA GLN A 61 16.58 -15.03 -19.16
C GLN A 61 15.11 -15.08 -19.63
N ASN A 62 14.65 -16.26 -20.01
CA ASN A 62 13.23 -16.49 -20.40
C ASN A 62 12.29 -16.50 -19.19
N PHE A 63 12.50 -15.59 -18.22
CA PHE A 63 11.65 -15.48 -17.06
C PHE A 63 10.53 -14.47 -17.34
N PRO A 64 9.28 -14.77 -17.00
CA PRO A 64 8.15 -13.89 -17.28
C PRO A 64 8.12 -12.70 -16.29
N PHE A 65 9.00 -11.73 -16.47
CA PHE A 65 9.14 -10.55 -15.56
C PHE A 65 7.88 -9.69 -15.42
N TYR A 66 6.90 -9.84 -16.31
CA TYR A 66 5.59 -9.21 -16.15
C TYR A 66 4.85 -9.66 -14.88
N ILE A 67 5.17 -10.86 -14.34
CA ILE A 67 4.58 -11.36 -13.09
C ILE A 67 4.84 -10.38 -11.94
N PHE A 68 6.03 -9.81 -11.82
CA PHE A 68 6.33 -8.84 -10.76
C PHE A 68 5.43 -7.60 -10.83
N SER A 69 5.19 -7.07 -12.03
CA SER A 69 4.29 -5.93 -12.23
C SER A 69 2.85 -6.29 -11.91
N ILE A 70 2.40 -7.51 -12.25
CA ILE A 70 1.07 -8.00 -11.90
C ILE A 70 0.94 -8.14 -10.38
N VAL A 71 1.89 -8.81 -9.72
CA VAL A 71 1.87 -9.02 -8.26
C VAL A 71 1.87 -7.68 -7.54
N ALA A 72 2.73 -6.73 -7.94
CA ALA A 72 2.75 -5.38 -7.37
C ALA A 72 1.40 -4.67 -7.54
N SER A 73 0.80 -4.72 -8.74
CA SER A 73 -0.49 -4.10 -9.01
C SER A 73 -1.61 -4.72 -8.17
N LEU A 74 -1.64 -6.05 -8.04
CA LEU A 74 -2.61 -6.76 -7.21
C LEU A 74 -2.42 -6.45 -5.72
N ALA A 75 -1.19 -6.40 -5.24
CA ALA A 75 -0.87 -6.06 -3.86
C ALA A 75 -1.33 -4.64 -3.51
N VAL A 76 -1.06 -3.66 -4.39
CA VAL A 76 -1.51 -2.27 -4.20
C VAL A 76 -3.03 -2.20 -4.20
N PHE A 77 -3.70 -2.86 -5.15
CA PHE A 77 -5.16 -2.90 -5.22
C PHE A 77 -5.77 -3.56 -3.98
N TRP A 78 -5.19 -4.68 -3.52
CA TRP A 78 -5.60 -5.36 -2.30
C TRP A 78 -5.47 -4.44 -1.08
N LEU A 79 -4.31 -3.80 -0.91
CA LEU A 79 -4.05 -2.90 0.20
C LEU A 79 -5.03 -1.72 0.20
N TRP A 80 -5.26 -1.10 -0.97
CA TRP A 80 -6.24 -0.04 -1.12
C TRP A 80 -7.68 -0.51 -0.81
N SER A 81 -8.04 -1.73 -1.20
CA SER A 81 -9.37 -2.30 -0.97
C SER A 81 -9.65 -2.60 0.50
N ARG A 82 -8.62 -2.98 1.25
CA ARG A 82 -8.73 -3.34 2.68
C ARG A 82 -8.89 -2.13 3.60
N HIS A 83 -8.48 -0.96 3.16
CA HIS A 83 -8.51 0.25 3.96
C HIS A 83 -9.55 1.25 3.43
N PRO A 84 -10.81 1.23 3.94
CA PRO A 84 -11.86 2.14 3.47
C PRO A 84 -11.58 3.61 3.81
N ASN A 85 -10.79 3.87 4.85
CA ASN A 85 -10.41 5.20 5.31
C ASN A 85 -8.90 5.39 5.16
N LEU A 86 -8.49 5.93 4.01
CA LEU A 86 -7.09 6.24 3.72
C LEU A 86 -6.87 7.76 3.67
N PRO A 87 -5.88 8.29 4.38
CA PRO A 87 -5.40 9.65 4.19
C PRO A 87 -5.02 9.91 2.73
N ALA A 88 -5.20 11.15 2.25
CA ALA A 88 -4.90 11.50 0.86
C ALA A 88 -3.48 11.12 0.45
N ALA A 89 -2.48 11.38 1.29
CA ALA A 89 -1.09 11.05 1.00
C ALA A 89 -0.86 9.55 0.76
N ARG A 90 -1.55 8.67 1.51
CA ARG A 90 -1.49 7.21 1.27
C ARG A 90 -2.17 6.82 -0.04
N GLN A 91 -3.28 7.48 -0.38
CA GLN A 91 -3.94 7.23 -1.66
C GLN A 91 -3.04 7.63 -2.83
N TRP A 92 -2.35 8.78 -2.73
CA TRP A 92 -1.37 9.22 -3.72
C TRP A 92 -0.22 8.22 -3.87
N SER A 93 0.36 7.76 -2.76
CA SER A 93 1.46 6.79 -2.80
C SER A 93 1.06 5.49 -3.51
N LEU A 94 -0.09 4.92 -3.13
CA LEU A 94 -0.60 3.71 -3.76
C LEU A 94 -0.93 3.91 -5.24
N ALA A 95 -1.49 5.07 -5.61
CA ALA A 95 -1.82 5.38 -6.98
C ALA A 95 -0.58 5.54 -7.87
N LEU A 96 0.49 6.17 -7.36
CA LEU A 96 1.77 6.28 -8.06
C LEU A 96 2.42 4.91 -8.28
N ILE A 97 2.46 4.07 -7.23
CA ILE A 97 3.00 2.70 -7.35
C ILE A 97 2.21 1.90 -8.38
N LEU A 98 0.87 1.97 -8.32
CA LEU A 98 0.00 1.27 -9.25
C LEU A 98 0.22 1.74 -10.69
N GLY A 99 0.27 3.05 -10.92
CA GLY A 99 0.48 3.64 -12.23
C GLY A 99 1.83 3.23 -12.83
N GLY A 100 2.92 3.30 -12.06
CA GLY A 100 4.23 2.87 -12.52
C GLY A 100 4.31 1.37 -12.79
N ALA A 101 3.73 0.52 -11.91
CA ALA A 101 3.68 -0.92 -12.13
C ALA A 101 2.91 -1.28 -13.41
N ILE A 102 1.77 -0.62 -13.67
CA ILE A 102 0.98 -0.81 -14.90
C ILE A 102 1.74 -0.28 -16.12
N GLY A 103 2.42 0.88 -16.05
CA GLY A 103 3.22 1.43 -17.14
C GLY A 103 4.26 0.43 -17.64
N ASN A 104 5.06 -0.13 -16.74
CA ASN A 104 6.05 -1.15 -17.07
C ASN A 104 5.43 -2.51 -17.46
N LEU A 105 4.22 -2.82 -16.98
CA LEU A 105 3.48 -4.01 -17.40
C LEU A 105 3.02 -3.89 -18.87
N VAL A 106 2.52 -2.73 -19.26
CA VAL A 106 2.09 -2.46 -20.64
C VAL A 106 3.21 -2.72 -21.64
N ASP A 107 4.42 -2.25 -21.36
CA ASP A 107 5.58 -2.50 -22.22
C ASP A 107 5.91 -3.98 -22.32
N ARG A 108 5.96 -4.69 -21.18
CA ARG A 108 6.27 -6.12 -21.16
C ARG A 108 5.24 -6.98 -21.89
N VAL A 109 3.96 -6.62 -21.78
CA VAL A 109 2.89 -7.33 -22.50
C VAL A 109 2.96 -7.06 -24.00
N ARG A 110 3.33 -5.83 -24.41
CA ARG A 110 3.40 -5.44 -25.84
C ARG A 110 4.67 -5.89 -26.55
N ALA A 111 5.80 -5.74 -25.88
CA ALA A 111 7.12 -5.90 -26.49
C ALA A 111 8.02 -6.94 -25.81
N GLY A 112 7.62 -7.47 -24.66
CA GLY A 112 8.46 -8.36 -23.84
C GLY A 112 9.53 -7.63 -23.03
N GLU A 113 9.76 -6.36 -23.31
CA GLU A 113 10.84 -5.53 -22.75
C GLU A 113 10.28 -4.17 -22.33
N VAL A 114 10.98 -3.50 -21.40
CA VAL A 114 10.65 -2.15 -20.97
C VAL A 114 11.52 -1.15 -21.70
N THR A 115 10.94 -0.04 -22.11
CA THR A 115 11.66 1.10 -22.69
C THR A 115 12.19 1.99 -21.58
N ASP A 116 13.54 2.10 -21.49
CA ASP A 116 14.25 2.96 -20.56
C ASP A 116 15.01 4.04 -21.34
N PHE A 117 15.05 5.28 -20.79
CA PHE A 117 15.64 6.39 -21.56
C PHE A 117 16.28 7.48 -20.70
N ILE A 118 16.23 7.45 -19.39
CA ILE A 118 16.84 8.44 -18.48
C ILE A 118 18.07 7.82 -17.84
N LEU A 119 19.22 8.40 -18.09
CA LEU A 119 20.49 8.02 -17.45
C LEU A 119 20.97 9.18 -16.57
N LEU A 120 21.22 8.88 -15.31
CA LEU A 120 21.89 9.80 -14.38
C LEU A 120 23.32 9.29 -14.14
N ALA A 121 24.29 10.21 -14.18
CA ALA A 121 25.66 9.91 -13.85
C ALA A 121 26.24 10.98 -12.93
N TRP A 122 27.14 10.58 -12.03
CA TRP A 122 27.81 11.48 -11.10
C TRP A 122 29.24 10.99 -10.84
N HIS A 123 30.22 11.84 -11.12
CA HIS A 123 31.63 11.53 -10.90
C HIS A 123 32.08 10.18 -11.50
N GLY A 124 31.64 9.86 -12.72
CA GLY A 124 31.97 8.61 -13.41
C GLY A 124 31.19 7.38 -12.94
N HIS A 125 30.23 7.55 -12.04
CA HIS A 125 29.29 6.50 -11.64
C HIS A 125 27.96 6.71 -12.36
N GLU A 126 27.55 5.71 -13.13
CA GLU A 126 26.27 5.72 -13.83
C GLU A 126 25.21 4.99 -13.01
N PHE A 127 24.03 5.62 -12.88
CA PHE A 127 22.85 4.95 -12.38
C PHE A 127 22.22 4.16 -13.55
N PRO A 128 21.63 2.99 -13.30
CA PRO A 128 20.93 2.26 -14.34
C PRO A 128 19.91 3.12 -15.05
N VAL A 129 19.79 2.96 -16.38
CA VAL A 129 18.81 3.69 -17.17
C VAL A 129 17.41 3.33 -16.70
N PHE A 130 16.54 4.31 -16.57
CA PHE A 130 15.18 4.17 -16.06
C PHE A 130 14.18 5.00 -16.87
N ASN A 131 12.91 4.95 -16.49
CA ASN A 131 11.81 5.62 -17.14
C ASN A 131 10.86 6.31 -16.14
N VAL A 132 9.77 6.91 -16.64
CA VAL A 132 8.80 7.63 -15.80
C VAL A 132 8.03 6.68 -14.88
N ALA A 133 7.73 5.44 -15.32
CA ALA A 133 7.08 4.46 -14.46
C ALA A 133 7.93 4.12 -13.22
N ASP A 134 9.25 3.99 -13.40
CA ASP A 134 10.18 3.72 -12.29
C ASP A 134 10.24 4.91 -11.32
N MET A 135 10.19 6.14 -11.83
CA MET A 135 10.08 7.34 -11.01
C MET A 135 8.78 7.32 -10.18
N CYS A 136 7.65 6.97 -10.80
CA CYS A 136 6.37 6.87 -10.12
C CYS A 136 6.41 5.81 -9.01
N VAL A 137 6.95 4.62 -9.29
CA VAL A 137 7.11 3.56 -8.27
C VAL A 137 8.00 4.05 -7.14
N THR A 138 9.17 4.61 -7.44
CA THR A 138 10.13 5.07 -6.43
C THR A 138 9.54 6.17 -5.56
N CYS A 139 8.96 7.22 -6.17
CA CYS A 139 8.31 8.30 -5.42
C CYS A 139 7.13 7.79 -4.60
N GLY A 140 6.34 6.88 -5.16
CA GLY A 140 5.23 6.24 -4.47
C GLY A 140 5.68 5.42 -3.27
N VAL A 141 6.74 4.63 -3.39
CA VAL A 141 7.30 3.83 -2.28
C VAL A 141 7.89 4.73 -1.18
N ILE A 142 8.64 5.77 -1.56
CA ILE A 142 9.18 6.73 -0.59
C ILE A 142 8.03 7.42 0.16
N LEU A 143 7.02 7.92 -0.56
CA LEU A 143 5.86 8.56 0.05
C LEU A 143 5.10 7.58 0.95
N PHE A 144 4.92 6.34 0.52
CA PHE A 144 4.31 5.28 1.32
C PHE A 144 5.06 5.07 2.63
N ALA A 145 6.38 4.90 2.58
CA ALA A 145 7.21 4.71 3.76
C ALA A 145 7.09 5.89 4.73
N LEU A 146 7.20 7.13 4.21
CA LEU A 146 7.12 8.33 5.03
C LEU A 146 5.77 8.50 5.73
N VAL A 147 4.68 8.21 5.02
CA VAL A 147 3.33 8.42 5.57
C VAL A 147 2.90 7.28 6.49
N TRP A 148 3.41 6.06 6.27
CA TRP A 148 3.07 4.91 7.12
C TRP A 148 3.77 4.93 8.46
N THR A 149 4.98 5.48 8.54
CA THR A 149 5.74 5.60 9.79
C THR A 149 5.20 6.68 10.73
N HIS A 150 4.32 7.57 10.24
CA HIS A 150 3.75 8.67 11.02
C HIS A 150 2.32 8.41 11.52
N ASP A 151 1.83 7.16 11.51
CA ASP A 151 0.60 6.88 12.24
C ASP A 151 0.86 7.00 13.74
N PRO A 152 0.14 7.88 14.46
CA PRO A 152 0.11 7.77 15.91
C PRO A 152 -0.46 6.39 16.24
N GLU A 153 0.26 5.65 17.08
CA GLU A 153 -0.24 4.42 17.69
C GLU A 153 -1.70 4.64 18.12
N PRO A 154 -2.62 3.68 17.89
CA PRO A 154 -3.95 3.78 18.45
C PRO A 154 -3.74 3.97 19.96
N GLN A 155 -4.13 5.13 20.46
CA GLN A 155 -4.17 5.38 21.89
C GLN A 155 -5.03 4.25 22.48
N THR A 156 -4.36 3.22 22.97
CA THR A 156 -4.95 2.25 23.84
C THR A 156 -5.61 3.10 24.93
N ALA A 157 -6.92 3.01 25.05
CA ALA A 157 -7.69 3.65 26.11
C ALA A 157 -7.22 3.10 27.47
N ALA A 158 -6.03 3.51 27.87
CA ALA A 158 -5.50 3.34 29.20
C ALA A 158 -5.99 4.52 30.01
N GLY A 159 -7.06 4.31 30.75
CA GLY A 159 -7.58 5.30 31.67
C GLY A 159 -9.08 5.43 31.69
N ALA A 160 -9.80 4.33 31.77
CA ALA A 160 -11.06 4.41 32.49
C ALA A 160 -10.70 4.74 33.94
N PRO A 161 -11.19 5.86 34.52
CA PRO A 161 -10.99 6.07 35.93
C PRO A 161 -11.67 4.93 36.69
N GLU A 162 -10.89 4.14 37.42
CA GLU A 162 -11.37 3.25 38.44
C GLU A 162 -12.22 4.12 39.39
N ASP A 163 -13.54 3.90 39.33
CA ASP A 163 -14.50 4.50 40.23
C ASP A 163 -14.16 4.06 41.64
N ALA A 164 -13.58 4.96 42.41
CA ALA A 164 -13.29 4.79 43.80
C ALA A 164 -14.60 4.87 44.60
N SER A 165 -15.41 3.82 44.54
CA SER A 165 -16.46 3.61 45.51
C SER A 165 -15.87 2.97 46.78
N GLY A 166 -15.29 3.82 47.61
CA GLY A 166 -14.94 3.46 48.98
C GLY A 166 -16.18 3.12 49.83
N PRO A 167 -16.12 2.16 50.72
CA PRO A 167 -17.25 1.79 51.58
C PRO A 167 -17.48 2.87 52.64
N THR A 168 -18.62 3.55 52.56
CA THR A 168 -19.12 4.38 53.66
C THR A 168 -19.59 3.51 54.79
N VAL A 169 -18.80 3.51 55.87
CA VAL A 169 -19.21 3.05 57.18
C VAL A 169 -20.17 4.08 57.78
N GLY A 170 -21.41 3.69 57.88
CA GLY A 170 -22.45 4.47 58.59
C GLY A 170 -23.06 3.64 59.67
N SER A 171 -22.79 4.08 60.89
CA SER A 171 -23.30 3.53 62.17
C SER A 171 -24.77 3.80 62.40
N GLY A 172 -25.45 2.85 63.01
CA GLY A 172 -26.43 3.08 64.06
C GLY A 172 -27.90 3.05 63.67
N GLY A 173 -28.67 2.19 64.30
CA GLY A 173 -30.09 2.37 64.50
C GLY A 173 -30.89 1.08 64.60
N ALA A 174 -31.16 0.71 65.82
CA ALA A 174 -32.02 -0.40 66.27
C ALA A 174 -33.49 -0.33 65.80
N GLY A 175 -34.14 -1.49 65.68
CA GLY A 175 -35.60 -1.55 65.67
C GLY A 175 -36.18 -2.85 65.12
N HIS A 176 -36.41 -3.79 65.98
CA HIS A 176 -37.58 -4.65 66.19
C HIS A 176 -38.53 -5.00 65.05
N GLY A 177 -38.89 -6.29 64.94
CA GLY A 177 -40.20 -6.77 64.45
C GLY A 177 -40.12 -8.07 63.65
N SER A 178 -40.11 -9.21 64.29
CA SER A 178 -41.09 -10.33 64.34
C SER A 178 -41.80 -10.71 63.04
N GLY A 179 -41.79 -12.00 62.76
CA GLY A 179 -42.84 -12.72 62.01
C GLY A 179 -42.35 -13.61 60.90
N SER A 180 -42.08 -14.85 61.24
CA SER A 180 -42.94 -16.02 61.04
C SER A 180 -43.10 -16.45 59.55
N ALA A 181 -42.53 -17.53 59.22
CA ALA A 181 -43.05 -18.91 59.06
C ALA A 181 -43.06 -19.44 57.60
N LEU A 182 -42.59 -20.65 57.48
CA LEU A 182 -42.98 -21.76 56.60
C LEU A 182 -42.61 -21.64 55.09
N GLY A 183 -41.69 -22.40 54.61
CA GLY A 183 -41.51 -23.81 54.37
C GLY A 183 -42.22 -24.37 53.15
N PRO A 184 -41.84 -25.56 52.69
CA PRO A 184 -41.16 -25.74 51.42
C PRO A 184 -42.10 -26.51 50.43
N VAL A 185 -41.61 -26.84 49.20
CA VAL A 185 -41.96 -28.01 48.33
C VAL A 185 -41.17 -27.86 47.00
N ALA A 186 -40.20 -28.64 46.68
CA ALA A 186 -40.14 -29.95 46.04
C ALA A 186 -40.87 -30.10 44.69
N GLY A 187 -40.17 -30.64 43.75
CA GLY A 187 -40.62 -31.24 42.48
C GLY A 187 -39.67 -30.99 41.36
N GLU A 188 -38.67 -31.81 41.09
CA GLU A 188 -38.65 -33.08 40.35
C GLU A 188 -39.23 -33.05 38.94
N GLY A 189 -38.45 -33.56 38.05
CA GLY A 189 -38.88 -34.13 36.77
C GLY A 189 -38.05 -33.69 35.60
N SER A 190 -36.94 -34.36 35.32
CA SER A 190 -36.85 -35.56 34.48
C SER A 190 -37.00 -35.28 32.97
N ASN A 191 -35.95 -35.40 32.24
CA ASN A 191 -35.57 -36.57 31.44
C ASN A 191 -35.57 -36.37 29.92
N ARG A 192 -34.48 -36.85 29.35
CA ARG A 192 -34.27 -37.45 28.03
C ARG A 192 -34.01 -36.54 26.80
N GLY A 193 -32.75 -36.68 26.35
CA GLY A 193 -32.40 -36.70 24.95
C GLY A 193 -32.88 -38.05 24.29
N PRO A 194 -32.30 -38.49 23.18
CA PRO A 194 -31.35 -37.95 22.22
C PRO A 194 -31.78 -38.17 20.75
N LEU A 195 -30.83 -38.04 19.80
CA LEU A 195 -30.75 -38.55 18.42
C LEU A 195 -31.47 -37.72 17.33
N ALA A 196 -30.77 -37.20 16.39
CA ALA A 196 -30.10 -37.79 15.23
C ALA A 196 -29.14 -36.80 14.61
#